data_62018cfe77b141b67ba848a02a458ac6
#
_entry.id   62018cfe77b141b67ba848a02a458ac6
#
_cell.length_a   1.000
_cell.length_b   1.000
_cell.length_c   1.000
_cell.angle_alpha   90.00
_cell.angle_beta   90.00
_cell.angle_gamma   90.00
#
_symmetry.space_group_name_H-M   'P 1'
#
loop_
_entity.id
_entity.type
_entity.pdbx_description
1 polymer ?
#
loop_
_entity_poly.entity_id
_entity_poly.type
_entity_poly.pdbx_seq_one_letter_code
_entity_poly.pdbx_strand_id
1 'polypeptide(L)'
;MRAHLIAIALALAVAVATAAPQAPPASPQGAGRGGGQPVQPIRMLKPNLYVVPGGGANSIVRVTSEGVILVDTKLPGEANYNGLIEQIKTVTPQPVKVVIVTHHHADHTGNNDRFIAAGAPVIGHEQLAKNLDTYQFTPLPAKPTKTYTKNYTVKLGGAQVRVLHLGNAHTAGDSVVYFPDVKVVATSDLVTVGAGGPLVDYAGGGTAAGFLTALDAMLKLDFDTAVPGAGDLQTKADVQAFRMKFATVIDRARELVKKGVPKEQLLKEIKTDDIGWAPRIPQVDAFYAELSKGR
;
A
#
# COMPACT_ATOMS: atom_id res chain seq x y z
N MET A 1 -85.95 -17.74 -9.96
CA MET A 1 -84.94 -17.03 -9.10
C MET A 1 -83.62 -17.77 -9.32
N ARG A 2 -82.65 -17.15 -10.03
CA ARG A 2 -81.30 -17.70 -10.29
C ARG A 2 -80.30 -16.91 -9.47
N ALA A 3 -79.65 -17.57 -8.55
CA ALA A 3 -78.56 -16.97 -7.70
C ALA A 3 -77.25 -17.01 -8.49
N HIS A 4 -76.59 -15.85 -8.62
CA HIS A 4 -75.26 -15.72 -9.20
C HIS A 4 -74.25 -15.77 -8.07
N LEU A 5 -73.38 -16.81 -8.10
CA LEU A 5 -72.21 -16.90 -7.24
C LEU A 5 -71.07 -16.11 -7.89
N ILE A 6 -70.59 -15.08 -7.23
CA ILE A 6 -69.37 -14.32 -7.63
C ILE A 6 -68.20 -14.97 -6.93
N ALA A 7 -67.30 -15.55 -7.68
CA ALA A 7 -66.01 -16.05 -7.18
C ALA A 7 -64.98 -14.92 -7.19
N ILE A 8 -64.50 -14.56 -6.01
CA ILE A 8 -63.40 -13.59 -5.83
C ILE A 8 -62.10 -14.38 -5.85
N ALA A 9 -61.29 -14.19 -6.90
CA ALA A 9 -59.96 -14.75 -7.00
C ALA A 9 -58.98 -13.78 -6.26
N LEU A 10 -58.38 -14.26 -5.16
CA LEU A 10 -57.33 -13.55 -4.43
C LEU A 10 -55.99 -13.84 -5.10
N ALA A 11 -55.42 -12.89 -5.80
CA ALA A 11 -54.07 -12.99 -6.35
C ALA A 11 -53.04 -12.68 -5.26
N LEU A 12 -52.28 -13.69 -4.81
CA LEU A 12 -51.14 -13.54 -3.92
C LEU A 12 -49.93 -13.07 -4.73
N ALA A 13 -49.53 -11.81 -4.61
CA ALA A 13 -48.29 -11.30 -5.16
C ALA A 13 -47.13 -11.69 -4.24
N VAL A 14 -46.30 -12.64 -4.64
CA VAL A 14 -45.04 -12.97 -3.96
C VAL A 14 -43.99 -11.95 -4.41
N ALA A 15 -43.67 -11.03 -3.52
CA ALA A 15 -42.55 -10.11 -3.69
C ALA A 15 -41.22 -10.87 -3.50
N VAL A 16 -40.55 -11.20 -4.59
CA VAL A 16 -39.16 -11.71 -4.53
C VAL A 16 -38.24 -10.51 -4.20
N ALA A 17 -37.83 -10.40 -2.97
CA ALA A 17 -36.79 -9.46 -2.57
C ALA A 17 -35.46 -9.95 -3.13
N THR A 18 -34.95 -9.33 -4.20
CA THR A 18 -33.58 -9.51 -4.66
C THR A 18 -32.64 -8.87 -3.65
N ALA A 19 -31.99 -9.68 -2.81
CA ALA A 19 -30.93 -9.21 -1.93
C ALA A 19 -29.79 -8.70 -2.83
N ALA A 20 -29.43 -7.43 -2.64
CA ALA A 20 -28.22 -6.88 -3.23
C ALA A 20 -27.00 -7.69 -2.76
N PRO A 21 -25.99 -7.93 -3.62
CA PRO A 21 -24.80 -8.65 -3.20
C PRO A 21 -24.13 -7.88 -2.07
N GLN A 22 -24.05 -8.51 -0.89
CA GLN A 22 -23.29 -7.97 0.24
C GLN A 22 -21.81 -7.87 -0.17
N ALA A 23 -21.22 -6.71 0.05
CA ALA A 23 -19.78 -6.53 -0.07
C ALA A 23 -19.07 -7.56 0.82
N PRO A 24 -17.97 -8.19 0.36
CA PRO A 24 -17.23 -9.13 1.18
C PRO A 24 -16.78 -8.43 2.47
N PRO A 25 -16.73 -9.17 3.61
CA PRO A 25 -16.27 -8.58 4.88
C PRO A 25 -14.85 -8.04 4.70
N ALA A 26 -14.64 -6.79 5.08
CA ALA A 26 -13.33 -6.18 5.07
C ALA A 26 -12.37 -7.01 5.93
N SER A 27 -11.28 -7.49 5.34
CA SER A 27 -10.20 -8.11 6.09
C SER A 27 -9.68 -7.12 7.13
N PRO A 28 -9.22 -7.56 8.32
CA PRO A 28 -8.59 -6.65 9.28
C PRO A 28 -7.33 -6.06 8.63
N GLN A 29 -7.50 -4.88 8.06
CA GLN A 29 -6.45 -4.10 7.42
C GLN A 29 -5.76 -3.31 8.51
N GLY A 30 -4.43 -3.47 8.67
CA GLY A 30 -3.69 -2.46 9.39
C GLY A 30 -2.74 -2.85 10.50
N ALA A 31 -2.35 -4.11 10.63
CA ALA A 31 -1.09 -4.40 11.31
C ALA A 31 0.00 -4.53 10.24
N GLY A 32 0.56 -3.42 9.80
CA GLY A 32 1.81 -3.40 9.05
C GLY A 32 2.87 -4.22 9.79
N ARG A 33 3.84 -4.77 9.09
CA ARG A 33 4.89 -5.66 9.65
C ARG A 33 5.70 -5.04 10.79
N GLY A 34 5.59 -3.72 11.03
CA GLY A 34 6.18 -2.98 12.13
C GLY A 34 5.24 -2.58 13.27
N GLY A 35 3.98 -3.03 13.25
CA GLY A 35 2.90 -2.53 14.12
C GLY A 35 3.06 -2.68 15.63
N GLY A 36 4.11 -3.35 16.11
CA GLY A 36 4.38 -3.48 17.55
C GLY A 36 5.68 -2.83 18.01
N GLN A 37 6.51 -2.36 17.09
CA GLN A 37 7.80 -1.75 17.46
C GLN A 37 7.64 -0.23 17.63
N PRO A 38 8.16 0.37 18.71
CA PRO A 38 8.20 1.82 18.84
C PRO A 38 9.04 2.43 17.72
N VAL A 39 8.92 3.74 17.53
CA VAL A 39 9.80 4.50 16.62
C VAL A 39 11.26 4.26 17.04
N GLN A 40 12.09 3.88 16.08
CA GLN A 40 13.49 3.53 16.29
C GLN A 40 14.41 4.72 15.95
N PRO A 41 15.67 4.69 16.40
CA PRO A 41 16.65 5.72 16.05
C PRO A 41 16.80 5.91 14.56
N ILE A 42 16.86 7.17 14.13
CA ILE A 42 17.09 7.58 12.75
C ILE A 42 18.47 7.10 12.27
N ARG A 43 18.51 6.60 11.03
CA ARG A 43 19.76 6.14 10.41
C ARG A 43 20.00 6.86 9.09
N MET A 44 21.24 7.31 8.88
CA MET A 44 21.61 7.92 7.60
C MET A 44 21.73 6.87 6.50
N LEU A 45 21.09 7.11 5.37
CA LEU A 45 21.16 6.29 4.15
C LEU A 45 22.21 6.83 3.18
N LYS A 46 22.14 8.11 2.93
CA LYS A 46 23.00 8.92 2.07
C LYS A 46 23.12 10.31 2.68
N PRO A 47 24.01 11.19 2.24
CA PRO A 47 24.07 12.57 2.71
C PRO A 47 22.71 13.25 2.63
N ASN A 48 22.23 13.78 3.75
CA ASN A 48 20.93 14.45 3.90
C ASN A 48 19.70 13.58 3.59
N LEU A 49 19.85 12.25 3.57
CA LEU A 49 18.74 11.30 3.43
C LEU A 49 18.82 10.25 4.51
N TYR A 50 17.74 10.07 5.25
CA TYR A 50 17.69 9.22 6.43
C TYR A 50 16.43 8.34 6.40
N VAL A 51 16.45 7.26 7.19
CA VAL A 51 15.28 6.43 7.49
C VAL A 51 15.03 6.41 8.99
N VAL A 52 13.76 6.51 9.38
CA VAL A 52 13.28 6.29 10.75
C VAL A 52 12.45 5.02 10.75
N PRO A 53 12.97 3.91 11.30
CA PRO A 53 12.22 2.65 11.38
C PRO A 53 11.20 2.64 12.53
N GLY A 54 10.35 1.62 12.60
CA GLY A 54 9.40 1.41 13.67
C GLY A 54 8.19 2.35 13.64
N GLY A 55 7.30 2.21 14.61
CA GLY A 55 6.06 2.99 14.65
C GLY A 55 5.09 2.66 13.50
N GLY A 56 5.14 1.46 12.97
CA GLY A 56 4.42 1.01 11.77
C GLY A 56 5.37 0.84 10.59
N ALA A 57 5.47 1.82 9.72
CA ALA A 57 6.31 1.78 8.53
C ALA A 57 7.63 2.54 8.69
N ASN A 58 8.58 2.31 7.79
CA ASN A 58 9.76 3.16 7.62
C ASN A 58 9.34 4.54 7.12
N SER A 59 9.71 5.60 7.82
CA SER A 59 9.60 6.97 7.28
C SER A 59 10.94 7.43 6.73
N ILE A 60 10.92 8.16 5.61
CA ILE A 60 12.14 8.68 4.99
C ILE A 60 12.20 10.20 5.17
N VAL A 61 13.35 10.68 5.59
CA VAL A 61 13.60 12.09 5.91
C VAL A 61 14.65 12.64 4.95
N ARG A 62 14.25 13.52 4.05
CA ARG A 62 15.16 14.27 3.17
C ARG A 62 15.35 15.67 3.74
N VAL A 63 16.51 15.93 4.30
CA VAL A 63 16.88 17.27 4.79
C VAL A 63 17.31 18.15 3.60
N THR A 64 16.83 19.38 3.58
CA THR A 64 17.19 20.39 2.57
C THR A 64 17.56 21.72 3.24
N SER A 65 18.02 22.71 2.47
CA SER A 65 18.32 24.05 3.01
C SER A 65 17.07 24.82 3.48
N GLU A 66 15.87 24.42 3.04
CA GLU A 66 14.61 25.14 3.32
C GLU A 66 13.64 24.35 4.23
N GLY A 67 14.01 23.16 4.65
CA GLY A 67 13.17 22.30 5.48
C GLY A 67 13.29 20.82 5.12
N VAL A 68 12.40 20.02 5.66
CA VAL A 68 12.38 18.57 5.49
C VAL A 68 11.26 18.15 4.54
N ILE A 69 11.58 17.24 3.61
CA ILE A 69 10.60 16.42 2.88
C ILE A 69 10.51 15.09 3.62
N LEU A 70 9.32 14.74 4.11
CA LEU A 70 9.03 13.51 4.83
C LEU A 70 8.25 12.55 3.93
N VAL A 71 8.61 11.26 3.94
CA VAL A 71 7.81 10.20 3.32
C VAL A 71 7.24 9.31 4.41
N ASP A 72 5.92 9.16 4.42
CA ASP A 72 5.10 8.40 5.36
C ASP A 72 5.16 8.85 6.82
N THR A 73 4.00 8.77 7.53
CA THR A 73 3.77 9.47 8.80
C THR A 73 3.53 8.53 9.99
N LYS A 74 3.89 7.23 9.86
CA LYS A 74 3.72 6.22 10.90
C LYS A 74 2.26 5.82 11.18
N LEU A 75 2.07 4.81 12.05
CA LEU A 75 0.77 4.51 12.67
C LEU A 75 0.26 5.71 13.46
N PRO A 76 -1.06 5.89 13.55
CA PRO A 76 -1.65 6.99 14.32
C PRO A 76 -1.25 6.90 15.80
N GLY A 77 -1.18 8.06 16.43
CA GLY A 77 -0.95 8.19 17.84
C GLY A 77 0.21 9.12 18.20
N GLU A 78 0.06 9.72 19.37
CA GLU A 78 0.98 10.76 19.87
C GLU A 78 2.42 10.23 20.02
N ALA A 79 2.58 9.02 20.54
CA ALA A 79 3.90 8.42 20.72
C ALA A 79 4.66 8.24 19.40
N ASN A 80 3.97 7.81 18.33
CA ASN A 80 4.56 7.63 17.01
C ASN A 80 4.91 8.98 16.36
N TYR A 81 3.99 9.96 16.46
CA TYR A 81 4.26 11.31 15.95
C TYR A 81 5.41 11.97 16.66
N ASN A 82 5.39 12.02 18.00
CA ASN A 82 6.45 12.66 18.80
C ASN A 82 7.78 11.96 18.59
N GLY A 83 7.81 10.61 18.61
CA GLY A 83 9.00 9.85 18.34
C GLY A 83 9.59 10.15 16.96
N LEU A 84 8.76 10.25 15.90
CA LEU A 84 9.23 10.63 14.56
C LEU A 84 9.82 12.05 14.56
N ILE A 85 9.14 13.03 15.17
CA ILE A 85 9.62 14.41 15.26
C ILE A 85 10.93 14.51 16.07
N GLU A 86 11.03 13.79 17.19
CA GLU A 86 12.26 13.73 18.00
C GLU A 86 13.44 13.19 17.17
N GLN A 87 13.22 12.11 16.43
CA GLN A 87 14.26 11.55 15.56
C GLN A 87 14.68 12.54 14.46
N ILE A 88 13.74 13.25 13.81
CA ILE A 88 14.07 14.28 12.82
C ILE A 88 14.93 15.40 13.45
N LYS A 89 14.58 15.84 14.65
CA LYS A 89 15.31 16.91 15.35
C LYS A 89 16.75 16.54 15.69
N THR A 90 17.11 15.26 15.77
CA THR A 90 18.51 14.84 16.00
C THR A 90 19.42 15.13 14.81
N VAL A 91 18.87 15.28 13.60
CA VAL A 91 19.64 15.48 12.36
C VAL A 91 19.46 16.88 11.74
N THR A 92 18.38 17.59 12.11
CA THR A 92 18.13 18.96 11.63
C THR A 92 17.16 19.73 12.54
N PRO A 93 17.37 21.03 12.78
CA PRO A 93 16.37 21.88 13.44
C PRO A 93 15.26 22.33 12.47
N GLN A 94 15.35 22.03 11.18
CA GLN A 94 14.41 22.48 10.17
C GLN A 94 13.04 21.79 10.31
N PRO A 95 11.92 22.50 10.11
CA PRO A 95 10.59 21.91 10.15
C PRO A 95 10.31 21.02 8.94
N VAL A 96 9.36 20.10 9.11
CA VAL A 96 8.78 19.37 7.97
C VAL A 96 7.98 20.35 7.12
N LYS A 97 8.36 20.52 5.87
CA LYS A 97 7.73 21.44 4.90
C LYS A 97 6.80 20.75 3.92
N VAL A 98 7.05 19.46 3.65
CA VAL A 98 6.23 18.65 2.73
C VAL A 98 6.20 17.23 3.24
N VAL A 99 5.03 16.63 3.21
CA VAL A 99 4.83 15.19 3.44
C VAL A 99 4.40 14.54 2.14
N ILE A 100 4.97 13.39 1.83
CA ILE A 100 4.56 12.50 0.74
C ILE A 100 4.05 11.22 1.40
N VAL A 101 2.85 10.76 1.06
CA VAL A 101 2.31 9.48 1.55
C VAL A 101 2.22 8.48 0.41
N THR A 102 2.68 7.26 0.68
CA THR A 102 2.88 6.26 -0.36
C THR A 102 1.59 5.52 -0.74
N HIS A 103 0.77 5.15 0.23
CA HIS A 103 -0.55 4.53 0.03
C HIS A 103 -1.44 4.76 1.28
N HIS A 104 -2.67 4.25 1.27
CA HIS A 104 -3.69 4.63 2.24
C HIS A 104 -3.65 3.93 3.60
N HIS A 105 -2.82 2.89 3.78
CA HIS A 105 -2.79 2.17 5.05
C HIS A 105 -2.32 3.05 6.21
N ALA A 106 -2.86 2.78 7.39
CA ALA A 106 -2.71 3.65 8.55
C ALA A 106 -1.27 3.75 9.08
N ASP A 107 -0.44 2.74 8.86
CA ASP A 107 0.98 2.75 9.24
C ASP A 107 1.84 3.67 8.35
N HIS A 108 1.27 4.18 7.26
CA HIS A 108 1.89 5.16 6.36
C HIS A 108 1.26 6.54 6.47
N THR A 109 -0.02 6.62 6.88
CA THR A 109 -0.81 7.86 6.84
C THR A 109 -1.31 8.32 8.20
N GLY A 110 -1.01 7.59 9.26
CA GLY A 110 -1.69 7.70 10.55
C GLY A 110 -1.56 9.04 11.28
N ASN A 111 -0.55 9.86 10.97
CA ASN A 111 -0.40 11.19 11.57
C ASN A 111 -0.45 12.32 10.53
N ASN A 112 -1.09 12.11 9.37
CA ASN A 112 -1.26 13.13 8.34
C ASN A 112 -1.91 14.40 8.90
N ASP A 113 -2.94 14.27 9.75
CA ASP A 113 -3.65 15.35 10.40
C ASP A 113 -2.74 16.29 11.18
N ARG A 114 -1.75 15.74 11.91
CA ARG A 114 -0.80 16.50 12.71
C ARG A 114 0.17 17.31 11.85
N PHE A 115 0.62 16.75 10.74
CA PHE A 115 1.47 17.48 9.79
C PHE A 115 0.69 18.56 9.03
N ILE A 116 -0.57 18.29 8.66
CA ILE A 116 -1.47 19.29 8.07
C ILE A 116 -1.69 20.45 9.06
N ALA A 117 -1.98 20.15 10.32
CA ALA A 117 -2.15 21.16 11.37
C ALA A 117 -0.88 21.98 11.61
N ALA A 118 0.31 21.37 11.40
CA ALA A 118 1.60 22.06 11.46
C ALA A 118 1.92 22.87 10.19
N GLY A 119 1.02 22.93 9.21
CA GLY A 119 1.15 23.69 7.98
C GLY A 119 1.94 22.99 6.86
N ALA A 120 2.25 21.70 6.99
CA ALA A 120 2.91 20.94 5.94
C ALA A 120 1.85 20.31 5.01
N PRO A 121 1.86 20.60 3.70
CA PRO A 121 0.98 19.92 2.74
C PRO A 121 1.33 18.44 2.68
N VAL A 122 0.30 17.59 2.66
CA VAL A 122 0.39 16.15 2.45
C VAL A 122 0.04 15.84 1.00
N ILE A 123 0.96 15.18 0.29
CA ILE A 123 0.85 14.84 -1.13
C ILE A 123 0.66 13.33 -1.25
N GLY A 124 -0.35 12.89 -2.00
CA GLY A 124 -0.61 11.48 -2.27
C GLY A 124 -1.28 11.26 -3.62
N HIS A 125 -1.35 10.01 -4.07
CA HIS A 125 -2.08 9.66 -5.28
C HIS A 125 -3.58 9.88 -5.10
N GLU A 126 -4.32 10.26 -6.15
CA GLU A 126 -5.77 10.48 -6.06
C GLU A 126 -6.54 9.24 -5.60
N GLN A 127 -6.09 8.05 -6.02
CA GLN A 127 -6.73 6.80 -5.61
C GLN A 127 -6.49 6.48 -4.12
N LEU A 128 -5.33 6.88 -3.56
CA LEU A 128 -5.11 6.83 -2.10
C LEU A 128 -6.21 7.64 -1.37
N ALA A 129 -6.47 8.86 -1.83
CA ALA A 129 -7.50 9.70 -1.23
C ALA A 129 -8.91 9.10 -1.33
N LYS A 130 -9.23 8.42 -2.45
CA LYS A 130 -10.49 7.68 -2.64
C LYS A 130 -10.57 6.45 -1.73
N ASN A 131 -9.47 5.69 -1.60
CA ASN A 131 -9.43 4.51 -0.74
C ASN A 131 -9.70 4.86 0.73
N LEU A 132 -9.28 6.04 1.20
CA LEU A 132 -9.59 6.51 2.55
C LEU A 132 -11.09 6.73 2.79
N ASP A 133 -11.94 6.88 1.77
CA ASP A 133 -13.39 7.01 1.93
C ASP A 133 -14.06 5.73 2.45
N THR A 134 -13.47 4.58 2.17
CA THR A 134 -14.00 3.26 2.53
C THR A 134 -13.09 2.48 3.48
N TYR A 135 -11.98 3.08 3.90
CA TYR A 135 -10.98 2.41 4.72
C TYR A 135 -11.52 2.13 6.13
N GLN A 136 -11.46 0.85 6.53
CA GLN A 136 -11.96 0.38 7.82
C GLN A 136 -10.86 0.47 8.89
N PHE A 137 -10.55 1.69 9.34
CA PHE A 137 -9.55 1.93 10.38
C PHE A 137 -10.00 3.07 11.32
N THR A 138 -9.66 2.97 12.61
CA THR A 138 -10.01 4.00 13.60
C THR A 138 -8.78 4.37 14.44
N PRO A 139 -8.41 5.65 14.54
CA PRO A 139 -8.98 6.78 13.81
C PRO A 139 -8.66 6.74 12.30
N LEU A 140 -9.59 7.21 11.47
CA LEU A 140 -9.38 7.30 10.03
C LEU A 140 -8.28 8.35 9.73
N PRO A 141 -7.22 8.01 8.97
CA PRO A 141 -6.19 8.97 8.60
C PRO A 141 -6.74 10.13 7.77
N ALA A 142 -6.20 11.33 7.98
CA ALA A 142 -6.56 12.50 7.18
C ALA A 142 -6.10 12.33 5.72
N LYS A 143 -6.95 12.75 4.79
CA LYS A 143 -6.65 12.71 3.35
C LYS A 143 -5.49 13.64 2.99
N PRO A 144 -4.76 13.33 1.90
CA PRO A 144 -3.82 14.28 1.32
C PRO A 144 -4.47 15.64 1.00
N THR A 145 -3.76 16.71 1.30
CA THR A 145 -4.19 18.08 0.94
C THR A 145 -3.93 18.40 -0.53
N LYS A 146 -3.08 17.60 -1.18
CA LYS A 146 -2.77 17.69 -2.61
C LYS A 146 -2.69 16.30 -3.21
N THR A 147 -3.38 16.09 -4.33
CA THR A 147 -3.37 14.82 -5.07
C THR A 147 -2.73 14.96 -6.44
N TYR A 148 -2.28 13.82 -7.00
CA TYR A 148 -1.77 13.70 -8.36
C TYR A 148 -2.22 12.36 -8.98
N THR A 149 -2.12 12.21 -10.32
CA THR A 149 -2.62 11.04 -11.06
C THR A 149 -1.53 10.10 -11.57
N LYS A 150 -0.41 10.62 -12.08
CA LYS A 150 0.68 9.80 -12.66
C LYS A 150 2.01 10.04 -11.97
N ASN A 151 2.46 11.27 -12.02
CA ASN A 151 3.75 11.69 -11.48
C ASN A 151 3.60 13.05 -10.81
N TYR A 152 4.37 13.23 -9.75
CA TYR A 152 4.54 14.53 -9.11
C TYR A 152 6.01 14.75 -8.79
N THR A 153 6.45 16.01 -8.81
CA THR A 153 7.82 16.36 -8.43
C THR A 153 7.78 17.38 -7.31
N VAL A 154 8.36 17.04 -6.18
CA VAL A 154 8.61 17.97 -5.07
C VAL A 154 9.98 18.61 -5.30
N LYS A 155 10.02 19.95 -5.26
CA LYS A 155 11.26 20.73 -5.26
C LYS A 155 11.31 21.55 -3.99
N LEU A 156 12.36 21.41 -3.20
CA LEU A 156 12.55 22.13 -1.93
C LEU A 156 14.04 22.23 -1.65
N GLY A 157 14.54 23.44 -1.38
CA GLY A 157 15.91 23.70 -0.92
C GLY A 157 16.99 22.99 -1.75
N GLY A 158 16.86 23.02 -3.08
CA GLY A 158 17.78 22.40 -4.03
C GLY A 158 17.54 20.90 -4.27
N ALA A 159 16.76 20.23 -3.44
CA ALA A 159 16.41 18.82 -3.68
C ALA A 159 15.25 18.68 -4.67
N GLN A 160 15.33 17.65 -5.51
CA GLN A 160 14.25 17.23 -6.40
C GLN A 160 13.88 15.78 -6.10
N VAL A 161 12.63 15.55 -5.66
CA VAL A 161 12.08 14.24 -5.34
C VAL A 161 10.95 13.91 -6.31
N ARG A 162 11.04 12.74 -6.96
CA ARG A 162 10.02 12.27 -7.90
C ARG A 162 9.07 11.30 -7.22
N VAL A 163 7.79 11.58 -7.29
CA VAL A 163 6.71 10.72 -6.77
C VAL A 163 6.01 10.09 -7.95
N LEU A 164 6.04 8.77 -8.04
CA LEU A 164 5.67 8.03 -9.25
C LEU A 164 4.57 7.02 -8.92
N HIS A 165 3.44 7.09 -9.60
CA HIS A 165 2.47 6.00 -9.63
C HIS A 165 2.82 5.08 -10.80
N LEU A 166 3.26 3.84 -10.49
CA LEU A 166 3.77 2.89 -11.47
C LEU A 166 2.77 1.79 -11.84
N GLY A 167 1.61 1.78 -11.19
CA GLY A 167 0.53 0.81 -11.41
C GLY A 167 -0.21 0.48 -10.12
N ASN A 168 -1.34 -0.20 -10.27
CA ASN A 168 -2.14 -0.70 -9.15
C ASN A 168 -1.51 -1.99 -8.61
N ALA A 169 -0.61 -1.87 -7.65
CA ALA A 169 0.22 -2.98 -7.16
C ALA A 169 -0.23 -3.50 -5.79
N HIS A 170 0.38 -3.01 -4.71
CA HIS A 170 -0.06 -3.29 -3.35
C HIS A 170 -1.47 -2.75 -3.12
N THR A 171 -1.70 -1.50 -3.54
CA THR A 171 -3.02 -0.85 -3.64
C THR A 171 -3.18 -0.16 -4.99
N ALA A 172 -4.35 0.40 -5.28
CA ALA A 172 -4.54 1.24 -6.47
C ALA A 172 -3.94 2.64 -6.34
N GLY A 173 -3.52 3.05 -5.14
CA GLY A 173 -3.00 4.38 -4.85
C GLY A 173 -1.51 4.43 -4.54
N ASP A 174 -0.75 3.40 -4.90
CA ASP A 174 0.67 3.32 -4.56
C ASP A 174 1.51 4.41 -5.21
N SER A 175 2.45 4.91 -4.43
CA SER A 175 3.48 5.87 -4.84
C SER A 175 4.86 5.33 -4.53
N VAL A 176 5.72 5.28 -5.54
CA VAL A 176 7.16 5.09 -5.38
C VAL A 176 7.82 6.46 -5.29
N VAL A 177 8.63 6.70 -4.27
CA VAL A 177 9.31 7.98 -4.09
C VAL A 177 10.78 7.83 -4.43
N TYR A 178 11.22 8.50 -5.50
CA TYR A 178 12.56 8.39 -6.03
C TYR A 178 13.38 9.65 -5.80
N PHE A 179 14.59 9.47 -5.24
CA PHE A 179 15.60 10.47 -4.95
C PHE A 179 16.76 10.31 -5.94
N PRO A 180 16.69 10.95 -7.14
CA PRO A 180 17.63 10.69 -8.23
C PRO A 180 19.06 11.11 -7.91
N ASP A 181 19.26 12.18 -7.16
CA ASP A 181 20.55 12.74 -6.80
C ASP A 181 21.40 11.82 -5.89
N VAL A 182 20.75 10.92 -5.17
CA VAL A 182 21.38 9.97 -4.25
C VAL A 182 21.10 8.50 -4.60
N LYS A 183 20.42 8.24 -5.73
CA LYS A 183 20.07 6.92 -6.24
C LYS A 183 19.35 6.02 -5.25
N VAL A 184 18.39 6.58 -4.51
CA VAL A 184 17.55 5.86 -3.55
C VAL A 184 16.10 5.88 -4.02
N VAL A 185 15.42 4.74 -3.86
CA VAL A 185 13.99 4.62 -4.07
C VAL A 185 13.29 4.15 -2.80
N ALA A 186 12.27 4.88 -2.36
CA ALA A 186 11.33 4.38 -1.36
C ALA A 186 10.27 3.56 -2.07
N THR A 187 10.26 2.28 -1.79
CA THR A 187 9.34 1.33 -2.45
C THR A 187 8.05 1.16 -1.67
N SER A 188 8.05 1.59 -0.42
CA SER A 188 6.95 1.28 0.49
C SER A 188 6.62 -0.22 0.43
N ASP A 189 5.35 -0.59 0.42
CA ASP A 189 4.90 -1.99 0.45
C ASP A 189 4.95 -2.71 -0.90
N LEU A 190 5.49 -2.05 -1.95
CA LEU A 190 5.85 -2.75 -3.20
C LEU A 190 7.00 -3.74 -3.00
N VAL A 191 7.86 -3.54 -2.02
CA VAL A 191 8.91 -4.50 -1.67
C VAL A 191 8.78 -4.83 -0.19
N THR A 192 8.67 -6.10 0.11
CA THR A 192 8.58 -6.60 1.48
C THR A 192 9.76 -7.48 1.80
N VAL A 193 10.27 -7.37 3.03
CA VAL A 193 11.41 -8.15 3.51
C VAL A 193 10.92 -9.31 4.38
N GLY A 194 11.61 -10.46 4.29
CA GLY A 194 11.30 -11.65 5.08
C GLY A 194 10.38 -12.65 4.41
N ALA A 195 9.94 -13.67 5.16
CA ALA A 195 9.26 -14.86 4.65
C ALA A 195 7.79 -14.65 4.22
N GLY A 196 7.23 -13.48 4.42
CA GLY A 196 5.78 -13.27 4.17
C GLY A 196 5.40 -12.95 2.71
N GLY A 197 6.35 -12.81 1.78
CA GLY A 197 6.06 -12.43 0.38
C GLY A 197 5.30 -11.10 0.24
N PRO A 198 4.90 -10.72 -0.97
CA PRO A 198 4.10 -9.51 -1.20
C PRO A 198 2.68 -9.64 -0.66
N LEU A 199 2.11 -8.53 -0.23
CA LEU A 199 0.72 -8.39 0.13
C LEU A 199 0.00 -7.63 -0.99
N VAL A 200 -0.96 -8.26 -1.65
CA VAL A 200 -1.83 -7.60 -2.62
C VAL A 200 -3.15 -7.28 -1.92
N ASP A 201 -3.42 -6.00 -1.72
CA ASP A 201 -4.68 -5.51 -1.15
C ASP A 201 -5.70 -5.26 -2.27
N TYR A 202 -6.46 -6.30 -2.60
CA TYR A 202 -7.51 -6.21 -3.61
C TYR A 202 -8.67 -5.29 -3.17
N ALA A 203 -8.92 -5.16 -1.87
CA ALA A 203 -9.94 -4.24 -1.37
C ALA A 203 -9.52 -2.78 -1.61
N GLY A 204 -8.23 -2.48 -1.48
CA GLY A 204 -7.63 -1.21 -1.86
C GLY A 204 -7.36 -1.06 -3.36
N GLY A 205 -7.81 -2.03 -4.19
CA GLY A 205 -7.68 -1.99 -5.65
C GLY A 205 -6.31 -2.42 -6.19
N GLY A 206 -5.48 -3.04 -5.37
CA GLY A 206 -4.24 -3.68 -5.80
C GLY A 206 -4.49 -4.89 -6.70
N THR A 207 -3.51 -5.28 -7.51
CA THR A 207 -3.59 -6.46 -8.37
C THR A 207 -2.23 -7.15 -8.49
N ALA A 208 -2.22 -8.47 -8.67
CA ALA A 208 -0.98 -9.21 -8.85
C ALA A 208 -0.26 -8.84 -10.15
N ALA A 209 -1.00 -8.64 -11.23
CA ALA A 209 -0.45 -8.21 -12.53
C ALA A 209 0.10 -6.77 -12.47
N GLY A 210 -0.65 -5.86 -11.83
CA GLY A 210 -0.20 -4.48 -11.60
C GLY A 210 1.04 -4.42 -10.73
N PHE A 211 1.16 -5.33 -9.77
CA PHE A 211 2.34 -5.44 -8.91
C PHE A 211 3.61 -5.76 -9.73
N LEU A 212 3.56 -6.75 -10.62
CA LEU A 212 4.67 -7.05 -11.52
C LEU A 212 5.00 -5.87 -12.44
N THR A 213 3.96 -5.21 -12.99
CA THR A 213 4.12 -4.03 -13.84
C THR A 213 4.83 -2.89 -13.11
N ALA A 214 4.44 -2.61 -11.86
CA ALA A 214 5.05 -1.57 -11.04
C ALA A 214 6.52 -1.89 -10.70
N LEU A 215 6.81 -3.15 -10.34
CA LEU A 215 8.19 -3.60 -10.10
C LEU A 215 9.06 -3.48 -11.34
N ASP A 216 8.56 -3.89 -12.52
CA ASP A 216 9.27 -3.76 -13.80
C ASP A 216 9.56 -2.30 -14.17
N ALA A 217 8.60 -1.41 -13.91
CA ALA A 217 8.77 0.03 -14.13
C ALA A 217 9.77 0.65 -13.16
N MET A 218 9.73 0.25 -11.89
CA MET A 218 10.65 0.71 -10.85
C MET A 218 12.09 0.25 -11.14
N LEU A 219 12.29 -0.99 -11.58
CA LEU A 219 13.61 -1.53 -11.93
C LEU A 219 14.29 -0.80 -13.10
N LYS A 220 13.55 -0.03 -13.91
CA LYS A 220 14.12 0.85 -14.96
C LYS A 220 14.70 2.16 -14.41
N LEU A 221 14.41 2.53 -13.15
CA LEU A 221 15.03 3.68 -12.52
C LEU A 221 16.51 3.42 -12.20
N ASP A 222 17.30 4.50 -12.18
CA ASP A 222 18.72 4.43 -11.80
C ASP A 222 18.85 4.56 -10.27
N PHE A 223 18.72 3.44 -9.55
CA PHE A 223 18.91 3.38 -8.11
C PHE A 223 19.84 2.23 -7.72
N ASP A 224 20.51 2.36 -6.59
CA ASP A 224 21.31 1.32 -5.94
C ASP A 224 20.66 0.82 -4.64
N THR A 225 19.87 1.65 -3.97
CA THR A 225 19.27 1.38 -2.68
C THR A 225 17.76 1.54 -2.74
N ALA A 226 17.05 0.53 -2.26
CA ALA A 226 15.60 0.52 -2.08
C ALA A 226 15.25 0.49 -0.59
N VAL A 227 14.31 1.35 -0.18
CA VAL A 227 13.78 1.41 1.19
C VAL A 227 12.38 0.84 1.20
N PRO A 228 12.17 -0.37 1.75
CA PRO A 228 10.84 -0.98 1.84
C PRO A 228 9.99 -0.28 2.92
N GLY A 229 8.67 -0.55 2.92
CA GLY A 229 7.76 -0.05 3.94
C GLY A 229 8.13 -0.53 5.35
N ALA A 230 8.70 -1.72 5.47
CA ALA A 230 9.22 -2.26 6.73
C ALA A 230 10.42 -3.17 6.49
N GLY A 231 11.30 -3.28 7.49
CA GLY A 231 12.51 -4.11 7.43
C GLY A 231 13.72 -3.38 6.86
N ASP A 232 14.74 -4.19 6.50
CA ASP A 232 16.05 -3.68 6.11
C ASP A 232 16.08 -3.18 4.65
N LEU A 233 17.07 -2.35 4.36
CA LEU A 233 17.35 -1.84 3.03
C LEU A 233 17.60 -2.98 2.05
N GLN A 234 17.20 -2.77 0.81
CA GLN A 234 17.40 -3.70 -0.29
C GLN A 234 18.26 -3.07 -1.39
N THR A 235 19.02 -3.90 -2.06
CA THR A 235 19.70 -3.50 -3.29
C THR A 235 18.77 -3.64 -4.49
N LYS A 236 19.15 -3.07 -5.63
CA LYS A 236 18.43 -3.29 -6.90
C LYS A 236 18.36 -4.76 -7.28
N ALA A 237 19.40 -5.55 -7.00
CA ALA A 237 19.42 -6.99 -7.22
C ALA A 237 18.40 -7.74 -6.34
N ASP A 238 18.26 -7.33 -5.07
CA ASP A 238 17.26 -7.91 -4.17
C ASP A 238 15.84 -7.63 -4.67
N VAL A 239 15.56 -6.40 -5.14
CA VAL A 239 14.28 -6.06 -5.76
C VAL A 239 14.00 -6.89 -7.01
N GLN A 240 15.02 -7.14 -7.83
CA GLN A 240 14.90 -8.01 -9.00
C GLN A 240 14.60 -9.45 -8.60
N ALA A 241 15.30 -9.98 -7.60
CA ALA A 241 15.05 -11.31 -7.05
C ALA A 241 13.64 -11.42 -6.47
N PHE A 242 13.17 -10.41 -5.72
CA PHE A 242 11.81 -10.31 -5.21
C PHE A 242 10.77 -10.37 -6.33
N ARG A 243 10.97 -9.59 -7.39
CA ARG A 243 10.10 -9.59 -8.59
C ARG A 243 10.04 -10.97 -9.25
N MET A 244 11.18 -11.66 -9.41
CA MET A 244 11.22 -13.01 -10.00
C MET A 244 10.48 -14.03 -9.14
N LYS A 245 10.70 -14.01 -7.83
CA LYS A 245 9.99 -14.87 -6.88
C LYS A 245 8.47 -14.67 -6.97
N PHE A 246 8.00 -13.42 -7.03
CA PHE A 246 6.58 -13.14 -7.13
C PHE A 246 5.99 -13.59 -8.46
N ALA A 247 6.69 -13.39 -9.58
CA ALA A 247 6.27 -13.92 -10.87
C ALA A 247 6.11 -15.46 -10.82
N THR A 248 7.06 -16.17 -10.22
CA THR A 248 6.98 -17.62 -10.03
C THR A 248 5.73 -18.04 -9.23
N VAL A 249 5.41 -17.32 -8.15
CA VAL A 249 4.18 -17.59 -7.37
C VAL A 249 2.92 -17.41 -8.23
N ILE A 250 2.85 -16.31 -9.00
CA ILE A 250 1.72 -16.03 -9.88
C ILE A 250 1.59 -17.09 -10.96
N ASP A 251 2.69 -17.50 -11.59
CA ASP A 251 2.67 -18.51 -12.67
C ASP A 251 2.24 -19.88 -12.14
N ARG A 252 2.73 -20.31 -10.98
CA ARG A 252 2.29 -21.54 -10.31
C ARG A 252 0.78 -21.48 -9.97
N ALA A 253 0.31 -20.35 -9.43
CA ALA A 253 -1.10 -20.15 -9.14
C ALA A 253 -1.96 -20.23 -10.41
N ARG A 254 -1.51 -19.61 -11.50
CA ARG A 254 -2.19 -19.63 -12.79
C ARG A 254 -2.30 -21.04 -13.36
N GLU A 255 -1.24 -21.85 -13.25
CA GLU A 255 -1.28 -23.25 -13.71
C GLU A 255 -2.24 -24.10 -12.88
N LEU A 256 -2.34 -23.88 -11.57
CA LEU A 256 -3.32 -24.57 -10.71
C LEU A 256 -4.76 -24.17 -11.09
N VAL A 257 -5.01 -22.88 -11.32
CA VAL A 257 -6.31 -22.41 -11.79
C VAL A 257 -6.68 -23.02 -13.15
N LYS A 258 -5.74 -23.14 -14.10
CA LYS A 258 -5.94 -23.81 -15.39
C LYS A 258 -6.29 -25.29 -15.23
N LYS A 259 -5.72 -25.97 -14.24
CA LYS A 259 -6.00 -27.37 -13.91
C LYS A 259 -7.32 -27.55 -13.17
N GLY A 260 -8.04 -26.48 -12.87
CA GLY A 260 -9.34 -26.54 -12.19
C GLY A 260 -9.26 -26.71 -10.68
N VAL A 261 -8.11 -26.42 -10.05
CA VAL A 261 -7.99 -26.45 -8.58
C VAL A 261 -8.97 -25.43 -7.99
N PRO A 262 -9.83 -25.84 -7.04
CA PRO A 262 -10.77 -24.93 -6.39
C PRO A 262 -10.06 -23.79 -5.64
N LYS A 263 -10.68 -22.61 -5.61
CA LYS A 263 -10.09 -21.42 -4.99
C LYS A 263 -9.73 -21.62 -3.52
N GLU A 264 -10.53 -22.41 -2.78
CA GLU A 264 -10.31 -22.73 -1.37
C GLU A 264 -9.03 -23.54 -1.13
N GLN A 265 -8.55 -24.23 -2.15
CA GLN A 265 -7.35 -25.05 -2.13
C GLN A 265 -6.13 -24.34 -2.72
N LEU A 266 -6.34 -23.27 -3.50
CA LEU A 266 -5.31 -22.63 -4.32
C LEU A 266 -4.05 -22.30 -3.51
N LEU A 267 -4.19 -21.57 -2.38
CA LEU A 267 -3.02 -21.15 -1.59
C LEU A 267 -2.28 -22.31 -0.91
N LYS A 268 -2.96 -23.44 -0.66
CA LYS A 268 -2.33 -24.65 -0.09
C LYS A 268 -1.54 -25.43 -1.14
N GLU A 269 -2.00 -25.36 -2.39
CA GLU A 269 -1.40 -26.11 -3.50
C GLU A 269 -0.22 -25.37 -4.15
N ILE A 270 -0.11 -24.04 -3.97
CA ILE A 270 1.03 -23.28 -4.47
C ILE A 270 2.29 -23.69 -3.71
N LYS A 271 3.21 -24.36 -4.40
CA LYS A 271 4.53 -24.70 -3.84
C LYS A 271 5.39 -23.43 -3.73
N THR A 272 5.87 -23.12 -2.53
CA THR A 272 6.69 -21.94 -2.25
C THR A 272 7.89 -22.24 -1.36
N ASP A 273 8.14 -23.50 -1.01
CA ASP A 273 9.25 -23.91 -0.13
C ASP A 273 10.61 -23.48 -0.71
N ASP A 274 10.80 -23.65 -2.02
CA ASP A 274 12.00 -23.22 -2.75
C ASP A 274 12.14 -21.68 -2.88
N ILE A 275 11.05 -20.94 -2.67
CA ILE A 275 11.02 -19.48 -2.69
C ILE A 275 11.26 -18.91 -1.29
N GLY A 276 10.93 -19.68 -0.26
CA GLY A 276 11.00 -19.28 1.15
C GLY A 276 9.93 -18.24 1.54
N TRP A 277 8.75 -18.25 0.86
CA TRP A 277 7.62 -17.36 1.16
C TRP A 277 6.37 -18.16 1.54
N ALA A 278 5.62 -17.64 2.51
CA ALA A 278 4.25 -18.05 2.73
C ALA A 278 3.33 -17.15 1.88
N PRO A 279 2.45 -17.70 1.02
CA PRO A 279 1.53 -16.89 0.23
C PRO A 279 0.64 -16.03 1.14
N ARG A 280 0.64 -14.70 0.93
CA ARG A 280 -0.15 -13.72 1.69
C ARG A 280 -1.12 -12.99 0.77
N ILE A 281 -2.20 -13.67 0.45
CA ILE A 281 -3.25 -13.14 -0.43
C ILE A 281 -4.57 -13.25 0.33
N PRO A 282 -4.92 -12.22 1.11
CA PRO A 282 -6.10 -12.27 1.98
C PRO A 282 -7.42 -12.37 1.20
N GLN A 283 -7.48 -11.82 -0.03
CA GLN A 283 -8.67 -11.86 -0.88
C GLN A 283 -8.50 -12.91 -1.98
N VAL A 284 -8.50 -14.19 -1.61
CA VAL A 284 -8.28 -15.33 -2.54
C VAL A 284 -9.27 -15.33 -3.71
N ASP A 285 -10.52 -14.94 -3.46
CA ASP A 285 -11.55 -14.88 -4.49
C ASP A 285 -11.19 -13.89 -5.61
N ALA A 286 -10.69 -12.71 -5.25
CA ALA A 286 -10.26 -11.69 -6.20
C ALA A 286 -9.01 -12.12 -6.97
N PHE A 287 -8.04 -12.72 -6.27
CA PHE A 287 -6.83 -13.29 -6.89
C PHE A 287 -7.18 -14.40 -7.88
N TYR A 288 -8.04 -15.35 -7.50
CA TYR A 288 -8.49 -16.42 -8.38
C TYR A 288 -9.20 -15.88 -9.61
N ALA A 289 -10.09 -14.90 -9.44
CA ALA A 289 -10.79 -14.24 -10.53
C ALA A 289 -9.83 -13.50 -11.48
N GLU A 290 -8.80 -12.83 -10.96
CA GLU A 290 -7.75 -12.20 -11.78
C GLU A 290 -7.03 -13.24 -12.64
N LEU A 291 -6.57 -14.35 -12.03
CA LEU A 291 -5.86 -15.42 -12.73
C LEU A 291 -6.72 -16.13 -13.80
N SER A 292 -8.04 -16.15 -13.60
CA SER A 292 -8.99 -16.78 -14.53
C SER A 292 -9.28 -15.94 -15.77
N LYS A 293 -9.09 -14.62 -15.75
CA LYS A 293 -9.37 -13.70 -16.88
C LYS A 293 -8.46 -13.89 -18.10
N GLY A 294 -7.36 -14.61 -17.96
CA GLY A 294 -6.43 -14.91 -19.06
C GLY A 294 -6.69 -16.24 -19.76
N ARG A 295 -7.91 -16.80 -19.62
CA ARG A 295 -8.35 -18.03 -20.30
C ARG A 295 -8.94 -17.73 -21.67
#